data_dd0bc7003ac3e156af87748b67411bb4
#
_entry.id   dd0bc7003ac3e156af87748b67411bb4
#
_cell.length_a   1.000
_cell.length_b   1.000
_cell.length_c   1.000
_cell.angle_alpha   90.00
_cell.angle_beta   90.00
_cell.angle_gamma   90.00
#
_symmetry.space_group_name_H-M   'P 1'
#
loop_
_entity.id
_entity.type
_entity.pdbx_description
1 polymer ?
#
loop_
_entity_poly.entity_id
_entity_poly.type
_entity_poly.pdbx_seq_one_letter_code
_entity_poly.pdbx_strand_id
1 'polypeptide(L)'
;MNLQEKFQLTELPITEAFLRQKRLIQDRGELALIEDKMRIHHLGYFSLLAGKGYRGGHYHTIKTEHFYVISGHLMLDLVDVQSSAAEQITLSAGTKATIFPLLAHRFRALQDAQVIEYYDGVFETTDDVAYDFDF
;
A
#
# COMPACT_ATOMS: atom_id res chain seq x y z
N MET A 1 -18.56 -2.06 7.80
CA MET A 1 -17.92 -1.97 6.47
C MET A 1 -17.60 -3.36 5.98
N ASN A 2 -17.87 -3.63 4.71
CA ASN A 2 -17.46 -4.87 4.07
C ASN A 2 -16.02 -4.75 3.55
N LEU A 3 -15.46 -5.85 3.03
CA LEU A 3 -14.08 -5.87 2.54
C LEU A 3 -13.81 -4.76 1.53
N GLN A 4 -14.72 -4.54 0.58
CA GLN A 4 -14.52 -3.55 -0.48
C GLN A 4 -14.46 -2.11 0.04
N GLU A 5 -15.06 -1.85 1.20
CA GLU A 5 -15.04 -0.54 1.82
C GLU A 5 -13.79 -0.30 2.66
N LYS A 6 -12.98 -1.34 2.92
CA LYS A 6 -11.82 -1.28 3.79
C LYS A 6 -10.51 -1.02 3.05
N PHE A 7 -10.55 -0.83 1.73
CA PHE A 7 -9.38 -0.43 0.97
C PHE A 7 -9.77 0.44 -0.23
N GLN A 8 -8.79 1.20 -0.71
CA GLN A 8 -8.92 2.01 -1.92
C GLN A 8 -7.66 1.87 -2.75
N LEU A 9 -7.82 1.76 -4.06
CA LEU A 9 -6.72 1.75 -5.02
C LEU A 9 -6.86 2.93 -5.96
N THR A 10 -5.74 3.61 -6.23
CA THR A 10 -5.69 4.72 -7.18
C THR A 10 -4.41 4.60 -7.99
N GLU A 11 -4.54 4.67 -9.31
CA GLU A 11 -3.37 4.78 -10.17
C GLU A 11 -3.10 6.24 -10.46
N LEU A 12 -1.86 6.70 -10.22
CA LEU A 12 -1.48 8.06 -10.56
C LEU A 12 -1.44 8.21 -12.09
N PRO A 13 -2.09 9.23 -12.65
CA PRO A 13 -2.05 9.45 -14.08
C PRO A 13 -0.65 9.85 -14.53
N ILE A 14 -0.23 9.32 -15.68
CA ILE A 14 1.02 9.73 -16.35
C ILE A 14 0.65 10.85 -17.30
N THR A 15 1.11 12.06 -17.01
CA THR A 15 0.71 13.23 -17.78
C THR A 15 1.67 14.41 -17.58
N GLU A 16 1.76 15.27 -18.59
CA GLU A 16 2.45 16.55 -18.47
C GLU A 16 1.55 17.65 -17.89
N ALA A 17 0.25 17.39 -17.75
CA ALA A 17 -0.68 18.36 -17.20
C ALA A 17 -0.27 18.75 -15.78
N PHE A 18 -0.62 19.98 -15.38
CA PHE A 18 -0.28 20.51 -14.07
C PHE A 18 -1.28 19.97 -13.03
N LEU A 19 -0.98 18.78 -12.51
CA LEU A 19 -1.76 18.12 -11.47
C LEU A 19 -0.92 17.97 -10.22
N ARG A 20 -1.59 17.94 -9.06
CA ARG A 20 -0.91 17.83 -7.76
C ARG A 20 -0.58 16.38 -7.40
N GLN A 21 -1.19 15.42 -8.06
CA GLN A 21 -0.91 13.99 -7.90
C GLN A 21 -0.82 13.40 -9.30
N LYS A 22 0.36 12.96 -9.68
CA LYS A 22 0.63 12.46 -11.02
C LYS A 22 2.01 11.82 -11.10
N ARG A 23 2.29 11.20 -12.24
CA ARG A 23 3.64 10.81 -12.63
C ARG A 23 4.02 11.54 -13.91
N LEU A 24 5.25 11.99 -13.98
CA LEU A 24 5.85 12.56 -15.16
C LEU A 24 7.07 11.71 -15.52
N ILE A 25 7.06 11.08 -16.69
CA ILE A 25 8.13 10.18 -17.12
C ILE A 25 8.85 10.83 -18.29
N GLN A 26 10.15 11.07 -18.14
CA GLN A 26 11.01 11.75 -19.10
C GLN A 26 12.31 10.97 -19.28
N ASP A 27 13.09 11.30 -20.30
CA ASP A 27 14.37 10.64 -20.56
C ASP A 27 15.33 10.71 -19.36
N ARG A 28 15.27 11.80 -18.59
CA ARG A 28 16.11 12.01 -17.41
C ARG A 28 15.59 11.28 -16.15
N GLY A 29 14.42 10.68 -16.21
CA GLY A 29 13.84 9.96 -15.10
C GLY A 29 12.39 10.30 -14.84
N GLU A 30 11.92 9.91 -13.67
CA GLU A 30 10.51 10.05 -13.27
C GLU A 30 10.36 11.03 -12.12
N LEU A 31 9.33 11.87 -12.20
CA LEU A 31 8.83 12.65 -11.07
C LEU A 31 7.47 12.07 -10.69
N ALA A 32 7.29 11.70 -9.41
CA ALA A 32 6.00 11.26 -8.91
C ALA A 32 5.56 12.19 -7.79
N LEU A 33 4.42 12.83 -7.96
CA LEU A 33 3.75 13.63 -6.94
C LEU A 33 2.68 12.74 -6.32
N ILE A 34 2.94 12.24 -5.13
CA ILE A 34 2.18 11.11 -4.57
C ILE A 34 1.04 11.58 -3.71
N GLU A 35 1.28 12.54 -2.81
CA GLU A 35 0.27 13.11 -1.95
C GLU A 35 0.35 14.62 -1.94
N ASP A 36 -0.80 15.28 -1.72
CA ASP A 36 -0.90 16.72 -1.60
C ASP A 36 -1.84 17.05 -0.44
N LYS A 37 -1.41 17.96 0.44
CA LYS A 37 -2.20 18.46 1.58
C LYS A 37 -2.53 17.40 2.64
N MET A 38 -1.96 16.22 2.54
CA MET A 38 -2.14 15.19 3.56
C MET A 38 -1.17 15.43 4.70
N ARG A 39 -1.67 15.30 5.94
CA ARG A 39 -0.80 15.29 7.11
C ARG A 39 -0.14 13.92 7.20
N ILE A 40 1.19 13.90 7.30
CA ILE A 40 1.97 12.67 7.39
C ILE A 40 2.88 12.76 8.61
N HIS A 41 2.66 11.88 9.59
CA HIS A 41 3.50 11.79 10.78
C HIS A 41 4.49 10.62 10.69
N HIS A 42 4.22 9.64 9.86
CA HIS A 42 5.09 8.48 9.63
C HIS A 42 5.33 8.33 8.14
N LEU A 43 6.59 8.20 7.76
CA LEU A 43 6.99 7.95 6.39
C LEU A 43 8.08 6.88 6.41
N GLY A 44 7.82 5.76 5.74
CA GLY A 44 8.75 4.66 5.65
C GLY A 44 8.93 4.20 4.22
N TYR A 45 9.93 3.37 4.04
CA TYR A 45 10.25 2.75 2.76
C TYR A 45 10.54 1.29 3.01
N PHE A 46 10.09 0.44 2.09
CA PHE A 46 10.55 -0.94 2.11
C PHE A 46 10.80 -1.43 0.68
N SER A 47 11.70 -2.38 0.57
CA SER A 47 11.85 -3.19 -0.62
C SER A 47 11.43 -4.62 -0.31
N LEU A 48 11.03 -5.35 -1.33
CA LEU A 48 10.70 -6.75 -1.21
C LEU A 48 11.17 -7.45 -2.48
N LEU A 49 12.02 -8.46 -2.29
CA LEU A 49 12.56 -9.21 -3.42
C LEU A 49 11.63 -10.36 -3.78
N ALA A 50 11.52 -10.63 -5.09
CA ALA A 50 10.67 -11.70 -5.59
C ALA A 50 11.02 -13.04 -4.96
N GLY A 51 10.01 -13.75 -4.49
CA GLY A 51 10.18 -15.08 -3.89
C GLY A 51 10.84 -15.09 -2.51
N LYS A 52 11.01 -13.94 -1.86
CA LYS A 52 11.69 -13.83 -0.57
C LYS A 52 10.74 -13.57 0.59
N GLY A 53 9.56 -14.19 0.58
CA GLY A 53 8.62 -14.08 1.68
C GLY A 53 7.64 -12.92 1.50
N TYR A 54 7.26 -12.28 2.60
CA TYR A 54 6.25 -11.24 2.58
C TYR A 54 6.58 -10.13 3.58
N ARG A 55 5.92 -8.98 3.38
CA ARG A 55 5.86 -7.91 4.38
C ARG A 55 4.40 -7.70 4.77
N GLY A 56 4.18 -7.25 6.00
CA GLY A 56 2.85 -7.20 6.57
C GLY A 56 2.51 -8.48 7.30
N GLY A 57 1.35 -9.07 7.02
CA GLY A 57 0.87 -10.24 7.74
C GLY A 57 0.19 -9.83 9.03
N HIS A 58 -0.51 -8.70 9.01
CA HIS A 58 -1.13 -8.11 10.19
C HIS A 58 -2.33 -7.24 9.79
N TYR A 59 -3.03 -6.74 10.79
CA TYR A 59 -4.02 -5.68 10.61
C TYR A 59 -3.90 -4.67 11.75
N HIS A 60 -4.53 -3.53 11.55
CA HIS A 60 -4.58 -2.46 12.55
C HIS A 60 -6.02 -2.23 12.99
N THR A 61 -6.20 -1.78 14.21
CA THR A 61 -7.53 -1.47 14.75
C THR A 61 -7.81 0.03 14.73
N ILE A 62 -6.77 0.86 14.63
CA ILE A 62 -6.87 2.32 14.73
C ILE A 62 -6.43 3.00 13.46
N LYS A 63 -5.20 2.72 12.98
CA LYS A 63 -4.60 3.51 11.93
C LYS A 63 -5.04 3.07 10.53
N THR A 64 -5.08 4.05 9.64
CA THR A 64 -5.21 3.86 8.20
C THR A 64 -3.83 4.02 7.58
N GLU A 65 -3.40 3.07 6.76
CA GLU A 65 -2.10 3.11 6.11
C GLU A 65 -2.23 3.38 4.63
N HIS A 66 -1.24 4.10 4.09
CA HIS A 66 -1.12 4.38 2.67
C HIS A 66 0.18 3.80 2.14
N PHE A 67 0.11 3.25 0.94
CA PHE A 67 1.27 2.66 0.26
C PHE A 67 1.34 3.20 -1.16
N TYR A 68 2.55 3.46 -1.63
CA TYR A 68 2.79 3.84 -3.01
C TYR A 68 3.87 2.94 -3.59
N VAL A 69 3.56 2.27 -4.69
CA VAL A 69 4.51 1.37 -5.36
C VAL A 69 5.39 2.19 -6.30
N ILE A 70 6.67 2.28 -5.97
CA ILE A 70 7.66 2.99 -6.79
C ILE A 70 8.04 2.15 -8.01
N SER A 71 8.28 0.85 -7.80
CA SER A 71 8.74 -0.06 -8.86
C SER A 71 8.35 -1.48 -8.54
N GLY A 72 8.28 -2.32 -9.56
CA GLY A 72 8.02 -3.74 -9.43
C GLY A 72 6.55 -4.12 -9.46
N HIS A 73 6.28 -5.37 -9.10
CA HIS A 73 4.93 -5.92 -9.04
C HIS A 73 4.75 -6.68 -7.73
N LEU A 74 3.61 -6.44 -7.09
CA LEU A 74 3.28 -7.04 -5.80
C LEU A 74 1.92 -7.70 -5.89
N MET A 75 1.76 -8.79 -5.15
CA MET A 75 0.46 -9.34 -4.80
C MET A 75 0.09 -8.83 -3.42
N LEU A 76 -1.05 -8.18 -3.32
CA LEU A 76 -1.62 -7.74 -2.04
C LEU A 76 -2.70 -8.73 -1.64
N ASP A 77 -2.44 -9.48 -0.57
CA ASP A 77 -3.41 -10.40 0.01
C ASP A 77 -4.21 -9.66 1.08
N LEU A 78 -5.53 -9.71 0.99
CA LEU A 78 -6.44 -9.00 1.89
C LEU A 78 -7.43 -9.98 2.51
N VAL A 79 -7.67 -9.84 3.82
CA VAL A 79 -8.72 -10.57 4.52
C VAL A 79 -9.43 -9.62 5.47
N ASP A 80 -10.74 -9.50 5.33
CA ASP A 80 -11.58 -8.77 6.26
C ASP A 80 -11.69 -9.61 7.54
N VAL A 81 -11.13 -9.10 8.65
CA VAL A 81 -11.10 -9.86 9.90
C VAL A 81 -12.47 -10.07 10.52
N GLN A 82 -13.47 -9.30 10.12
CA GLN A 82 -14.83 -9.42 10.66
C GLN A 82 -15.68 -10.42 9.91
N SER A 83 -15.51 -10.53 8.58
CA SER A 83 -16.33 -11.41 7.73
C SER A 83 -15.57 -12.62 7.20
N SER A 84 -14.23 -12.59 7.26
CA SER A 84 -13.34 -13.57 6.64
C SER A 84 -13.36 -13.55 5.10
N ALA A 85 -14.00 -12.54 4.50
CA ALA A 85 -13.91 -12.34 3.05
C ALA A 85 -12.47 -12.04 2.68
N ALA A 86 -12.02 -12.60 1.56
CA ALA A 86 -10.63 -12.47 1.11
C ALA A 86 -10.56 -12.03 -0.34
N GLU A 87 -9.47 -11.34 -0.67
CA GLU A 87 -9.19 -10.89 -2.03
C GLU A 87 -7.70 -10.81 -2.26
N GLN A 88 -7.27 -11.03 -3.50
CA GLN A 88 -5.88 -10.86 -3.93
C GLN A 88 -5.86 -9.86 -5.08
N ILE A 89 -5.00 -8.85 -4.95
CA ILE A 89 -4.91 -7.76 -5.91
C ILE A 89 -3.45 -7.58 -6.32
N THR A 90 -3.21 -7.43 -7.62
CA THR A 90 -1.88 -7.13 -8.14
C THR A 90 -1.67 -5.62 -8.17
N LEU A 91 -0.55 -5.17 -7.62
CA LEU A 91 -0.14 -3.76 -7.62
C LEU A 91 1.09 -3.60 -8.48
N SER A 92 1.17 -2.48 -9.20
CA SER A 92 2.33 -2.13 -10.03
C SER A 92 2.78 -0.70 -9.77
N ALA A 93 3.92 -0.33 -10.35
CA ALA A 93 4.47 1.03 -10.19
C ALA A 93 3.42 2.10 -10.50
N GLY A 94 3.32 3.09 -9.64
CA GLY A 94 2.36 4.18 -9.77
C GLY A 94 1.03 3.95 -9.07
N THR A 95 0.81 2.78 -8.46
CA THR A 95 -0.41 2.49 -7.72
C THR A 95 -0.29 2.94 -6.28
N LYS A 96 -1.32 3.63 -5.79
CA LYS A 96 -1.50 3.94 -4.37
C LYS A 96 -2.54 3.01 -3.80
N ALA A 97 -2.25 2.44 -2.64
CA ALA A 97 -3.21 1.62 -1.89
C ALA A 97 -3.43 2.23 -0.52
N THR A 98 -4.68 2.37 -0.14
CA THR A 98 -5.07 2.80 1.21
C THR A 98 -5.76 1.64 1.89
N ILE A 99 -5.31 1.29 3.09
CA ILE A 99 -5.83 0.19 3.87
C ILE A 99 -6.36 0.72 5.19
N PHE A 100 -7.67 0.52 5.40
CA PHE A 100 -8.36 0.96 6.61
C PHE A 100 -8.25 -0.08 7.72
N PRO A 101 -8.61 0.26 8.97
CA PRO A 101 -8.58 -0.69 10.07
C PRO A 101 -9.40 -1.96 9.81
N LEU A 102 -9.02 -3.04 10.48
CA LEU A 102 -9.69 -4.34 10.45
C LEU A 102 -9.63 -5.04 9.10
N LEU A 103 -8.64 -4.71 8.30
CA LEU A 103 -8.32 -5.41 7.06
C LEU A 103 -6.90 -5.94 7.16
N ALA A 104 -6.78 -7.27 7.30
CA ALA A 104 -5.48 -7.93 7.31
C ALA A 104 -4.87 -7.86 5.92
N HIS A 105 -3.59 -7.55 5.86
CA HIS A 105 -2.90 -7.36 4.59
C HIS A 105 -1.48 -7.91 4.63
N ARG A 106 -1.05 -8.40 3.47
CA ARG A 106 0.27 -8.97 3.28
C ARG A 106 0.71 -8.69 1.84
N PHE A 107 1.94 -8.21 1.68
CA PHE A 107 2.53 -7.98 0.37
C PHE A 107 3.50 -9.11 0.03
N ARG A 108 3.36 -9.69 -1.16
CA ARG A 108 4.33 -10.64 -1.72
C ARG A 108 4.83 -10.08 -3.04
N ALA A 109 6.13 -10.14 -3.29
CA ALA A 109 6.68 -9.59 -4.53
C ALA A 109 6.63 -10.62 -5.66
N LEU A 110 5.99 -10.25 -6.77
CA LEU A 110 6.01 -11.00 -8.02
C LEU A 110 7.26 -10.64 -8.83
N GLN A 111 7.72 -9.39 -8.70
CA GLN A 111 9.00 -8.87 -9.17
C GLN A 111 9.56 -8.02 -8.05
N ASP A 112 10.89 -7.84 -8.02
CA ASP A 112 11.52 -6.98 -7.02
C ASP A 112 10.83 -5.63 -6.99
N ALA A 113 10.41 -5.21 -5.80
CA ALA A 113 9.56 -4.05 -5.63
C ALA A 113 10.11 -3.08 -4.59
N GLN A 114 9.76 -1.81 -4.78
CA GLN A 114 10.05 -0.72 -3.84
C GLN A 114 8.76 0.00 -3.53
N VAL A 115 8.51 0.24 -2.25
CA VAL A 115 7.25 0.79 -1.76
C VAL A 115 7.53 1.85 -0.70
N ILE A 116 6.78 2.95 -0.76
CA ILE A 116 6.73 3.95 0.30
C ILE A 116 5.47 3.69 1.11
N GLU A 117 5.58 3.68 2.44
CA GLU A 117 4.45 3.58 3.35
C GLU A 117 4.35 4.84 4.19
N TYR A 118 3.14 5.30 4.44
CA TYR A 118 2.95 6.52 5.21
C TYR A 118 1.56 6.56 5.84
N TYR A 119 1.43 7.30 6.93
CA TYR A 119 0.14 7.53 7.58
C TYR A 119 0.20 8.76 8.48
N ASP A 120 -0.99 9.25 8.85
CA ASP A 120 -1.16 10.31 9.84
C ASP A 120 -1.40 9.65 11.18
N GLY A 121 -0.47 9.84 12.09
CA GLY A 121 -0.57 9.25 13.42
C GLY A 121 0.78 8.80 13.94
N VAL A 122 0.78 8.30 15.18
CA VAL A 122 1.99 7.82 15.84
C VAL A 122 2.06 6.31 15.69
N PHE A 123 3.25 5.79 15.43
CA PHE A 123 3.47 4.35 15.40
C PHE A 123 3.26 3.77 16.81
N GLU A 124 2.38 2.77 16.91
CA GLU A 124 2.14 2.06 18.16
C GLU A 124 2.14 0.55 17.90
N THR A 125 3.01 -0.16 18.62
CA THR A 125 3.14 -1.61 18.44
C THR A 125 1.87 -2.36 18.83
N THR A 126 1.07 -1.81 19.76
CA THR A 126 -0.19 -2.42 20.19
C THR A 126 -1.27 -2.39 19.12
N ASP A 127 -1.12 -1.54 18.10
CA ASP A 127 -2.04 -1.47 16.97
C ASP A 127 -1.61 -2.38 15.81
N ASP A 128 -0.62 -3.21 16.01
CA ASP A 128 -0.07 -4.11 15.01
C ASP A 128 -0.40 -5.55 15.40
N VAL A 129 -1.52 -6.06 14.88
CA VAL A 129 -2.04 -7.37 15.27
C VAL A 129 -1.70 -8.40 14.20
N ALA A 130 -0.89 -9.38 14.55
CA ALA A 130 -0.49 -10.44 13.62
C ALA A 130 -1.71 -11.20 13.11
N TYR A 131 -1.70 -11.53 11.83
CA TYR A 131 -2.74 -12.31 11.18
C TYR A 131 -2.13 -13.45 10.40
N ASP A 132 -2.67 -14.65 10.59
CA ASP A 132 -2.17 -15.85 9.92
C ASP A 132 -3.00 -16.11 8.66
N PHE A 133 -2.41 -15.81 7.50
CA PHE A 133 -3.04 -16.05 6.20
C PHE A 133 -2.94 -17.55 5.88
N ASP A 134 -4.04 -18.12 5.43
CA ASP A 134 -4.12 -19.55 5.12
C ASP A 134 -4.08 -19.85 3.61
N PHE A 135 -3.61 -18.90 2.84
CA PHE A 135 -3.46 -19.09 1.39
C PHE A 135 -2.19 -18.43 0.85
#